data_41badc3ffd89df7702543670777c8a3b
#
_entry.id   41badc3ffd89df7702543670777c8a3b
#
_cell.length_a   1.000
_cell.length_b   1.000
_cell.length_c   1.000
_cell.angle_alpha   90.00
_cell.angle_beta   90.00
_cell.angle_gamma   90.00
#
_symmetry.space_group_name_H-M   'P 1'
#
loop_
_entity.id
_entity.type
_entity.pdbx_description
1 polymer ?
#
loop_
_entity_poly.entity_id
_entity_poly.type
_entity_poly.pdbx_seq_one_letter_code
_entity_poly.pdbx_strand_id
1 'polypeptide(L)'
;MEVEQAILDEGERVSYKLKKHLRLINGIATVTPLLGLLGTVLGMIIAFDAIGNSSAGTDPKLLTANGISQALLTTAAGMSVAIPALIAYIYCVGRVDRLIVEIDALGQNVVAHVASDGIIIEKDDYLNDEDPESSLRIKDKNEKAA
;
A
#
# COMPACT_ATOMS: atom_id res chain seq x y z
N MET A 1 -16.18 -17.38 -12.54
CA MET A 1 -16.56 -15.97 -12.26
C MET A 1 -16.60 -15.66 -10.76
N GLU A 2 -17.36 -16.39 -9.91
CA GLU A 2 -17.40 -16.09 -8.45
C GLU A 2 -16.07 -16.31 -7.73
N VAL A 3 -15.36 -17.39 -8.01
CA VAL A 3 -14.06 -17.69 -7.40
C VAL A 3 -12.98 -16.67 -7.80
N GLU A 4 -12.98 -16.26 -9.05
CA GLU A 4 -12.07 -15.24 -9.57
C GLU A 4 -12.28 -13.89 -8.89
N GLN A 5 -13.52 -13.45 -8.75
CA GLN A 5 -13.85 -12.21 -8.03
C GLN A 5 -13.46 -12.30 -6.56
N ALA A 6 -13.70 -13.42 -5.90
CA ALA A 6 -13.33 -13.60 -4.49
C ALA A 6 -11.81 -13.52 -4.27
N ILE A 7 -11.00 -14.06 -5.19
CA ILE A 7 -9.54 -13.98 -5.13
C ILE A 7 -9.06 -12.54 -5.35
N LEU A 8 -9.63 -11.82 -6.32
CA LEU A 8 -9.30 -10.42 -6.58
C LEU A 8 -9.66 -9.52 -5.40
N ASP A 9 -10.86 -9.68 -4.84
CA ASP A 9 -11.33 -8.90 -3.68
C ASP A 9 -10.43 -9.11 -2.45
N GLU A 10 -10.01 -10.35 -2.18
CA GLU A 10 -9.11 -10.61 -1.06
C GLU A 10 -7.69 -10.11 -1.33
N GLY A 11 -7.20 -10.17 -2.57
CA GLY A 11 -5.93 -9.56 -3.00
C GLY A 11 -5.92 -8.05 -2.76
N GLU A 12 -6.96 -7.33 -3.15
CA GLU A 12 -7.11 -5.89 -2.88
C GLU A 12 -7.16 -5.58 -1.38
N ARG A 13 -7.84 -6.40 -0.60
CA ARG A 13 -7.95 -6.26 0.85
C ARG A 13 -6.61 -6.41 1.56
N VAL A 14 -5.80 -7.37 1.15
CA VAL A 14 -4.43 -7.57 1.65
C VAL A 14 -3.54 -6.40 1.25
N SER A 15 -3.59 -5.96 0.00
CA SER A 15 -2.87 -4.78 -0.50
C SER A 15 -3.20 -3.53 0.29
N TYR A 16 -4.48 -3.29 0.58
CA TYR A 16 -4.91 -2.15 1.40
C TYR A 16 -4.36 -2.21 2.82
N LYS A 17 -4.38 -3.39 3.46
CA LYS A 17 -3.82 -3.58 4.81
C LYS A 17 -2.32 -3.30 4.86
N LEU A 18 -1.57 -3.78 3.86
CA LEU A 18 -0.13 -3.54 3.75
C LEU A 18 0.19 -2.04 3.57
N LYS A 19 -0.55 -1.35 2.70
CA LYS A 19 -0.36 0.09 2.42
C LYS A 19 -0.79 1.00 3.57
N LYS A 20 -1.72 0.57 4.42
CA LYS A 20 -2.24 1.37 5.53
C LYS A 20 -1.14 1.83 6.50
N HIS A 21 -0.23 0.95 6.87
CA HIS A 21 0.86 1.26 7.81
C HIS A 21 1.93 2.17 7.19
N LEU A 22 2.14 2.08 5.88
CA LEU A 22 3.06 2.95 5.16
C LEU A 22 2.60 4.41 5.15
N ARG A 23 1.29 4.65 5.18
CA ARG A 23 0.72 6.00 5.22
C ARG A 23 1.14 6.77 6.47
N LEU A 24 1.26 6.09 7.62
CA LEU A 24 1.72 6.72 8.86
C LEU A 24 3.19 7.17 8.76
N ILE A 25 4.08 6.32 8.25
CA ILE A 25 5.50 6.64 8.06
C ILE A 25 5.65 7.81 7.09
N ASN A 26 4.90 7.80 6.00
CA ASN A 26 4.87 8.92 5.06
C ASN A 26 4.39 10.22 5.71
N GLY A 27 3.36 10.15 6.56
CA GLY A 27 2.87 11.29 7.33
C GLY A 27 3.96 11.88 8.21
N ILE A 28 4.71 11.07 8.95
CA ILE A 28 5.82 11.52 9.79
C ILE A 28 6.90 12.17 8.92
N ALA A 29 7.33 11.51 7.84
CA ALA A 29 8.35 12.02 6.95
C ALA A 29 8.00 13.38 6.33
N THR A 30 6.71 13.61 6.05
CA THR A 30 6.22 14.86 5.44
C THR A 30 5.96 15.96 6.46
N VAL A 31 5.38 15.62 7.62
CA VAL A 31 4.99 16.63 8.63
C VAL A 31 6.17 17.11 9.47
N THR A 32 7.16 16.24 9.73
CA THR A 32 8.28 16.58 10.62
C THR A 32 9.13 17.77 10.10
N PRO A 33 9.47 17.90 8.80
CA PRO A 33 10.15 19.10 8.29
C PRO A 33 9.31 20.37 8.45
N LEU A 34 7.99 20.28 8.30
CA LEU A 34 7.07 21.43 8.47
C LEU A 34 7.05 21.89 9.94
N LEU A 35 7.12 20.95 10.89
CA LEU A 35 7.26 21.29 12.31
C LEU A 35 8.62 21.97 12.58
N GLY A 36 9.69 21.54 11.93
CA GLY A 36 10.98 22.22 11.98
C GLY A 36 10.89 23.66 11.45
N LEU A 37 10.21 23.88 10.33
CA LEU A 37 9.98 25.20 9.77
C LEU A 37 9.12 26.08 10.71
N LEU A 38 8.07 25.51 11.32
CA LEU A 38 7.29 26.22 12.35
C LEU A 38 8.18 26.68 13.50
N GLY A 39 9.13 25.85 13.91
CA GLY A 39 10.11 26.20 14.94
C GLY A 39 10.96 27.43 14.59
N THR A 40 11.31 27.61 13.29
CA THR A 40 12.05 28.84 12.88
C THR A 40 11.19 30.08 12.98
N VAL A 41 9.91 29.99 12.61
CA VAL A 41 8.99 31.13 12.74
C VAL A 41 8.82 31.52 14.19
N LEU A 42 8.60 30.55 15.08
CA LEU A 42 8.49 30.82 16.53
C LEU A 42 9.78 31.37 17.13
N GLY A 43 10.93 30.81 16.75
CA GLY A 43 12.24 31.30 17.22
C GLY A 43 12.53 32.73 16.77
N MET A 44 12.16 33.11 15.55
CA MET A 44 12.27 34.48 15.05
C MET A 44 11.33 35.44 15.77
N ILE A 45 10.10 35.04 16.09
CA ILE A 45 9.16 35.85 16.90
C ILE A 45 9.80 36.16 18.27
N ILE A 46 10.37 35.15 18.96
CA ILE A 46 11.01 35.31 20.24
C ILE A 46 12.24 36.25 20.11
N ALA A 47 13.04 36.10 19.04
CA ALA A 47 14.18 36.96 18.79
C ALA A 47 13.80 38.44 18.61
N PHE A 48 12.73 38.73 17.87
CA PHE A 48 12.26 40.11 17.68
C PHE A 48 11.56 40.69 18.92
N ASP A 49 10.81 39.88 19.66
CA ASP A 49 10.18 40.29 20.90
C ASP A 49 11.25 40.72 21.95
N ALA A 50 12.38 39.99 21.99
CA ALA A 50 13.51 40.34 22.84
C ALA A 50 14.13 41.71 22.51
N ILE A 51 14.11 42.16 21.24
CA ILE A 51 14.58 43.49 20.84
C ILE A 51 13.58 44.57 21.33
N GLY A 52 12.27 44.32 21.16
CA GLY A 52 11.22 45.27 21.50
C GLY A 52 11.06 45.52 23.02
N ASN A 53 11.32 44.48 23.83
CA ASN A 53 11.10 44.51 25.27
C ASN A 53 12.40 44.57 26.11
N SER A 54 13.54 44.92 25.50
CA SER A 54 14.84 44.99 26.22
C SER A 54 14.81 46.06 27.29
N SER A 55 14.79 45.65 28.57
CA SER A 55 14.95 46.52 29.72
C SER A 55 16.43 46.90 29.94
N ALA A 56 16.67 48.05 30.52
CA ALA A 56 18.03 48.52 30.85
C ALA A 56 18.78 47.47 31.72
N GLY A 57 19.74 46.75 31.13
CA GLY A 57 20.54 45.75 31.82
C GLY A 57 20.70 44.42 31.13
N THR A 58 19.90 44.11 30.09
CA THR A 58 20.02 42.87 29.31
C THR A 58 20.54 43.23 27.91
N ASP A 59 21.55 42.51 27.42
CA ASP A 59 22.08 42.73 26.07
C ASP A 59 21.10 42.17 25.00
N PRO A 60 20.42 43.06 24.23
CA PRO A 60 19.47 42.64 23.21
C PRO A 60 20.09 41.72 22.16
N LYS A 61 21.39 41.87 21.87
CA LYS A 61 22.10 41.04 20.89
C LYS A 61 22.20 39.59 21.34
N LEU A 62 22.42 39.35 22.63
CA LEU A 62 22.52 37.99 23.17
C LEU A 62 21.17 37.28 23.13
N LEU A 63 20.09 37.97 23.49
CA LEU A 63 18.74 37.42 23.45
C LEU A 63 18.31 37.08 21.99
N THR A 64 18.59 37.99 21.05
CA THR A 64 18.32 37.78 19.63
C THR A 64 19.12 36.59 19.08
N ALA A 65 20.41 36.50 19.40
CA ALA A 65 21.27 35.40 18.99
C ALA A 65 20.75 34.05 19.51
N ASN A 66 20.27 34.00 20.74
CA ASN A 66 19.67 32.79 21.33
C ASN A 66 18.36 32.37 20.59
N GLY A 67 17.47 33.31 20.28
CA GLY A 67 16.25 33.03 19.53
C GLY A 67 16.54 32.49 18.14
N ILE A 68 17.50 33.06 17.42
CA ILE A 68 17.91 32.58 16.08
C ILE A 68 18.56 31.20 16.20
N SER A 69 19.44 30.98 17.18
CA SER A 69 20.10 29.70 17.41
C SER A 69 19.07 28.60 17.68
N GLN A 70 18.07 28.87 18.51
CA GLN A 70 16.99 27.94 18.81
C GLN A 70 16.13 27.63 17.57
N ALA A 71 15.85 28.63 16.74
CA ALA A 71 15.14 28.47 15.47
C ALA A 71 15.88 27.50 14.54
N LEU A 72 17.18 27.70 14.35
CA LEU A 72 17.98 26.81 13.49
C LEU A 72 18.08 25.38 14.04
N LEU A 73 18.21 25.26 15.37
CA LEU A 73 18.25 23.94 16.02
C LEU A 73 16.96 23.13 15.81
N THR A 74 15.80 23.78 15.90
CA THR A 74 14.52 23.07 15.68
C THR A 74 14.37 22.57 14.25
N THR A 75 14.85 23.32 13.25
CA THR A 75 14.87 22.87 11.86
C THR A 75 15.82 21.70 11.65
N ALA A 76 17.03 21.78 12.22
CA ALA A 76 17.99 20.68 12.16
C ALA A 76 17.43 19.42 12.81
N ALA A 77 16.77 19.53 13.96
CA ALA A 77 16.11 18.41 14.62
C ALA A 77 14.97 17.82 13.77
N GLY A 78 14.12 18.67 13.17
CA GLY A 78 13.05 18.23 12.28
C GLY A 78 13.58 17.43 11.07
N MET A 79 14.63 17.95 10.41
CA MET A 79 15.23 17.23 9.28
C MET A 79 15.94 15.95 9.69
N SER A 80 16.58 15.92 10.86
CA SER A 80 17.25 14.72 11.40
C SER A 80 16.29 13.54 11.60
N VAL A 81 15.02 13.80 11.88
CA VAL A 81 13.97 12.76 12.00
C VAL A 81 13.35 12.45 10.65
N ALA A 82 13.11 13.47 9.83
CA ALA A 82 12.42 13.32 8.56
C ALA A 82 13.23 12.49 7.54
N ILE A 83 14.55 12.69 7.46
CA ILE A 83 15.38 12.00 6.48
C ILE A 83 15.39 10.48 6.69
N PRO A 84 15.67 9.94 7.90
CA PRO A 84 15.58 8.49 8.12
C PRO A 84 14.17 7.94 7.91
N ALA A 85 13.13 8.68 8.30
CA ALA A 85 11.75 8.26 8.10
C ALA A 85 11.40 8.16 6.62
N LEU A 86 11.86 9.10 5.79
CA LEU A 86 11.65 9.08 4.35
C LEU A 86 12.37 7.90 3.67
N ILE A 87 13.61 7.63 4.07
CA ILE A 87 14.40 6.50 3.57
C ILE A 87 13.69 5.17 3.92
N ALA A 88 13.25 5.02 5.17
CA ALA A 88 12.50 3.85 5.61
C ALA A 88 11.19 3.68 4.82
N TYR A 89 10.47 4.77 4.59
CA TYR A 89 9.23 4.77 3.80
C TYR A 89 9.47 4.26 2.38
N ILE A 90 10.45 4.82 1.65
CA ILE A 90 10.77 4.42 0.27
C ILE A 90 11.16 2.95 0.20
N TYR A 91 11.96 2.48 1.15
CA TYR A 91 12.36 1.07 1.22
C TYR A 91 11.16 0.15 1.45
N CYS A 92 10.28 0.49 2.40
CA CYS A 92 9.09 -0.29 2.72
C CYS A 92 8.08 -0.31 1.57
N VAL A 93 7.86 0.82 0.88
CA VAL A 93 6.99 0.89 -0.31
C VAL A 93 7.47 -0.07 -1.38
N GLY A 94 8.76 -0.03 -1.72
CA GLY A 94 9.32 -0.92 -2.75
C GLY A 94 9.20 -2.41 -2.39
N ARG A 95 9.24 -2.76 -1.10
CA ARG A 95 9.01 -4.15 -0.65
C ARG A 95 7.55 -4.55 -0.75
N VAL A 96 6.64 -3.68 -0.34
CA VAL A 96 5.20 -3.94 -0.39
C VAL A 96 4.71 -4.05 -1.83
N ASP A 97 5.16 -3.18 -2.74
CA ASP A 97 4.76 -3.24 -4.14
C ASP A 97 5.22 -4.55 -4.81
N ARG A 98 6.41 -5.06 -4.47
CA ARG A 98 6.86 -6.39 -4.95
C ARG A 98 5.97 -7.52 -4.44
N LEU A 99 5.62 -7.50 -3.14
CA LEU A 99 4.74 -8.52 -2.56
C LEU A 99 3.35 -8.50 -3.22
N ILE A 100 2.82 -7.33 -3.55
CA ILE A 100 1.53 -7.20 -4.24
C ILE A 100 1.60 -7.86 -5.62
N VAL A 101 2.64 -7.61 -6.40
CA VAL A 101 2.84 -8.23 -7.72
C VAL A 101 2.96 -9.77 -7.61
N GLU A 102 3.65 -10.28 -6.59
CA GLU A 102 3.75 -11.72 -6.34
C GLU A 102 2.39 -12.34 -5.97
N ILE A 103 1.59 -11.66 -5.15
CA ILE A 103 0.23 -12.10 -4.77
C ILE A 103 -0.68 -12.12 -5.99
N ASP A 104 -0.64 -11.09 -6.84
CA ASP A 104 -1.44 -11.03 -8.06
C ASP A 104 -1.07 -12.16 -9.04
N ALA A 105 0.22 -12.44 -9.20
CA ALA A 105 0.69 -13.53 -10.05
C ALA A 105 0.25 -14.92 -9.52
N LEU A 106 0.29 -15.12 -8.21
CA LEU A 106 -0.20 -16.35 -7.58
C LEU A 106 -1.71 -16.48 -7.74
N GLY A 107 -2.47 -15.40 -7.55
CA GLY A 107 -3.91 -15.38 -7.73
C GLY A 107 -4.32 -15.79 -9.16
N GLN A 108 -3.67 -15.25 -10.18
CA GLN A 108 -3.91 -15.63 -11.58
C GLN A 108 -3.60 -17.11 -11.87
N ASN A 109 -2.53 -17.63 -11.30
CA ASN A 109 -2.18 -19.06 -11.44
C ASN A 109 -3.23 -19.97 -10.80
N VAL A 110 -3.76 -19.60 -9.63
CA VAL A 110 -4.81 -20.38 -8.95
C VAL A 110 -6.09 -20.35 -9.77
N VAL A 111 -6.51 -19.19 -10.28
CA VAL A 111 -7.69 -19.05 -11.16
C VAL A 111 -7.54 -19.92 -12.40
N ALA A 112 -6.38 -19.90 -13.06
CA ALA A 112 -6.11 -20.71 -14.25
C ALA A 112 -6.19 -22.22 -13.96
N HIS A 113 -5.71 -22.66 -12.80
CA HIS A 113 -5.75 -24.08 -12.41
C HIS A 113 -7.17 -24.55 -12.11
N VAL A 114 -7.93 -23.75 -11.36
CA VAL A 114 -9.34 -24.04 -11.03
C VAL A 114 -10.21 -24.05 -12.30
N ALA A 115 -9.97 -23.14 -13.23
CA ALA A 115 -10.67 -23.10 -14.50
C ALA A 115 -10.34 -24.34 -15.38
N SER A 116 -9.09 -24.82 -15.35
CA SER A 116 -8.67 -26.02 -16.06
C SER A 116 -9.31 -27.29 -15.48
N ASP A 117 -9.32 -27.43 -14.15
CA ASP A 117 -9.94 -28.58 -13.48
C ASP A 117 -11.46 -28.60 -13.65
N GLY A 118 -12.11 -27.43 -13.67
CA GLY A 118 -13.54 -27.30 -13.91
C GLY A 118 -13.95 -27.78 -15.32
N ILE A 119 -13.12 -27.53 -16.34
CA ILE A 119 -13.34 -27.98 -17.71
C ILE A 119 -13.21 -29.52 -17.83
N ILE A 120 -12.31 -30.12 -17.07
CA ILE A 120 -12.10 -31.59 -17.06
C ILE A 120 -13.31 -32.30 -16.45
N ILE A 121 -13.84 -31.78 -15.33
CA ILE A 121 -15.01 -32.37 -14.66
C ILE A 121 -16.25 -32.28 -15.56
N GLU A 122 -16.47 -31.13 -16.19
CA GLU A 122 -17.61 -30.97 -17.11
C GLU A 122 -17.51 -31.89 -18.32
N LYS A 123 -16.33 -32.13 -18.87
CA LYS A 123 -16.11 -33.02 -20.00
C LYS A 123 -16.34 -34.50 -19.64
N ASP A 124 -15.94 -34.91 -18.44
CA ASP A 124 -16.17 -36.29 -17.98
C ASP A 124 -17.66 -36.58 -17.72
N ASP A 125 -18.43 -35.56 -17.32
CA ASP A 125 -19.89 -35.69 -17.11
C ASP A 125 -20.63 -35.89 -18.42
N TYR A 126 -20.25 -35.22 -19.51
CA TYR A 126 -20.81 -35.44 -20.85
C TYR A 126 -20.45 -36.79 -21.47
N LEU A 127 -19.30 -37.36 -21.11
CA LEU A 127 -18.87 -38.68 -21.61
C LEU A 127 -19.55 -39.84 -20.88
N ASN A 128 -20.03 -39.63 -19.65
CA ASN A 128 -20.77 -40.64 -18.87
C ASN A 128 -22.27 -40.68 -19.18
N ASP A 129 -22.83 -39.62 -19.80
CA ASP A 129 -24.25 -39.56 -20.18
C ASP A 129 -24.55 -40.18 -21.54
N GLU A 130 -23.55 -40.72 -22.26
CA GLU A 130 -23.81 -41.61 -23.39
C GLU A 130 -24.25 -42.97 -22.86
N ASP A 131 -25.53 -43.03 -22.50
CA ASP A 131 -26.25 -44.25 -22.13
C ASP A 131 -26.04 -45.33 -23.21
N PRO A 132 -25.44 -46.49 -22.89
CA PRO A 132 -25.20 -47.57 -23.84
C PRO A 132 -26.50 -48.07 -24.51
N GLU A 133 -27.68 -47.81 -23.93
CA GLU A 133 -28.97 -48.13 -24.51
C GLU A 133 -29.37 -47.24 -25.70
N SER A 134 -28.86 -46.01 -25.79
CA SER A 134 -29.16 -45.09 -26.90
C SER A 134 -28.56 -45.58 -28.21
N SER A 135 -27.37 -46.16 -28.17
CA SER A 135 -26.67 -46.73 -29.32
C SER A 135 -27.33 -48.01 -29.86
N LEU A 136 -27.97 -48.81 -28.99
CA LEU A 136 -28.69 -50.02 -29.36
C LEU A 136 -30.03 -49.71 -30.04
N ARG A 137 -30.72 -48.66 -29.63
CA ARG A 137 -32.00 -48.21 -30.25
C ARG A 137 -31.83 -47.69 -31.68
N ILE A 138 -30.72 -47.06 -31.99
CA ILE A 138 -30.41 -46.56 -33.34
C ILE A 138 -30.11 -47.72 -34.28
N LYS A 139 -29.45 -48.80 -33.81
CA LYS A 139 -29.12 -49.98 -34.57
C LYS A 139 -30.38 -50.79 -34.95
N ASP A 140 -31.31 -50.98 -34.00
CA ASP A 140 -32.54 -51.71 -34.19
C ASP A 140 -33.53 -50.97 -35.15
N LYS A 141 -33.44 -49.62 -35.19
CA LYS A 141 -34.29 -48.83 -36.11
C LYS A 141 -33.80 -48.86 -37.56
N ASN A 142 -32.47 -48.98 -37.77
CA ASN A 142 -31.90 -49.09 -39.11
C ASN A 142 -32.06 -50.50 -39.72
N GLU A 143 -32.11 -51.55 -38.90
CA GLU A 143 -32.27 -52.91 -39.32
C GLU A 143 -33.75 -53.23 -39.74
N LYS A 144 -34.73 -52.50 -39.20
CA LYS A 144 -36.15 -52.59 -39.58
C LYS A 144 -36.54 -51.73 -40.77
N ALA A 145 -35.63 -50.90 -41.29
CA ALA A 145 -35.88 -50.01 -42.43
C ALA A 145 -35.20 -50.47 -43.74
N ALA A 146 -34.45 -51.60 -43.71
CA ALA A 146 -33.83 -52.25 -44.84
C ALA A 146 -34.64 -53.55 -45.20
#